data_8a1e5d7ce2c5a6f61d990e107956d904
#
_entry.id   8a1e5d7ce2c5a6f61d990e107956d904
#
_cell.length_a   1.000
_cell.length_b   1.000
_cell.length_c   1.000
_cell.angle_alpha   90.00
_cell.angle_beta   90.00
_cell.angle_gamma   90.00
#
_symmetry.space_group_name_H-M   'P 1'
#
loop_
_entity.id
_entity.type
_entity.pdbx_description
1 polymer ?
#
loop_
_entity_poly.entity_id
_entity_poly.type
_entity_poly.pdbx_seq_one_letter_code
_entity_poly.pdbx_strand_id
1 'polypeptide(L)'
;MWIIFLDLLTNKLVFYIVHYNTNVLDNFERRIPLIFNTQSTMPIYMQVAEWIENEILADRLLPEGKVYSQYQLAEIFNINPATAGKGLTVLVEKEVLYKKRGLGMFVIGDAKYRIITTRRSDTLTKMVKEIVEEAKRLGVMDEDLIELIKHIQKEG
;
A
#
# COMPACT_ATOMS: atom_id res chain seq x y z
N MET A 1 20.66 -30.16 -3.08
CA MET A 1 20.48 -30.52 -4.51
C MET A 1 20.18 -29.23 -5.25
N TRP A 2 21.09 -28.76 -6.07
CA TRP A 2 21.00 -27.47 -6.77
C TRP A 2 20.25 -27.73 -8.07
N ILE A 3 19.11 -27.05 -8.27
CA ILE A 3 18.41 -27.07 -9.54
C ILE A 3 18.66 -25.73 -10.21
N ILE A 4 19.41 -25.77 -11.31
CA ILE A 4 19.66 -24.61 -12.17
C ILE A 4 18.59 -24.64 -13.25
N PHE A 5 17.67 -23.69 -13.25
CA PHE A 5 16.76 -23.44 -14.38
C PHE A 5 17.38 -22.38 -15.30
N LEU A 6 17.63 -22.76 -16.54
CA LEU A 6 18.07 -21.86 -17.60
C LEU A 6 16.81 -21.39 -18.34
N ASP A 7 16.49 -20.11 -18.24
CA ASP A 7 15.43 -19.51 -19.07
C ASP A 7 16.03 -19.15 -20.43
N LEU A 8 15.61 -19.87 -21.45
CA LEU A 8 16.12 -19.77 -22.83
C LEU A 8 15.65 -18.50 -23.58
N LEU A 9 14.75 -17.72 -23.04
CA LEU A 9 14.13 -16.58 -23.74
C LEU A 9 14.75 -15.22 -23.45
N THR A 10 15.50 -15.06 -22.37
CA THR A 10 16.01 -13.74 -21.98
C THR A 10 17.53 -13.60 -21.89
N ASN A 11 18.29 -14.69 -22.12
CA ASN A 11 19.77 -14.73 -22.04
C ASN A 11 20.36 -14.07 -20.77
N LYS A 12 19.60 -14.02 -19.67
CA LYS A 12 20.05 -13.58 -18.34
C LYS A 12 20.18 -14.78 -17.42
N LEU A 13 21.39 -14.98 -16.91
CA LEU A 13 21.66 -15.93 -15.84
C LEU A 13 21.00 -15.41 -14.57
N VAL A 14 19.78 -15.86 -14.29
CA VAL A 14 19.11 -15.57 -13.02
C VAL A 14 19.54 -16.66 -12.04
N PHE A 15 20.45 -16.34 -11.14
CA PHE A 15 20.76 -17.18 -10.01
C PHE A 15 19.58 -17.16 -9.04
N TYR A 16 18.72 -18.18 -9.12
CA TYR A 16 17.75 -18.46 -8.07
C TYR A 16 18.45 -19.21 -6.94
N ILE A 17 18.78 -18.51 -5.87
CA ILE A 17 19.09 -19.17 -4.61
C ILE A 17 17.75 -19.59 -4.01
N VAL A 18 17.35 -20.84 -4.29
CA VAL A 18 16.25 -21.49 -3.57
C VAL A 18 16.84 -22.07 -2.27
N HIS A 19 17.00 -21.21 -1.30
CA HIS A 19 17.11 -21.66 0.07
C HIS A 19 16.42 -20.66 0.99
N TYR A 20 15.51 -21.19 1.75
CA TYR A 20 14.68 -20.56 2.79
C TYR A 20 13.43 -19.81 2.35
N ASN A 21 12.33 -20.52 2.56
CA ASN A 21 10.99 -20.02 2.78
C ASN A 21 10.16 -19.74 1.52
N THR A 22 9.52 -20.79 1.02
CA THR A 22 8.41 -20.73 0.05
C THR A 22 7.33 -19.72 0.48
N ASN A 23 7.21 -19.44 1.78
CA ASN A 23 6.31 -18.43 2.33
C ASN A 23 6.69 -16.98 1.96
N VAL A 24 7.94 -16.69 1.63
CA VAL A 24 8.36 -15.32 1.26
C VAL A 24 8.04 -15.04 -0.20
N LEU A 25 8.22 -16.00 -1.09
CA LEU A 25 7.90 -15.85 -2.52
C LEU A 25 6.38 -15.89 -2.76
N ASP A 26 5.66 -16.84 -2.13
CA ASP A 26 4.19 -16.87 -2.14
C ASP A 26 3.55 -15.61 -1.56
N ASN A 27 4.16 -15.04 -0.53
CA ASN A 27 3.75 -13.75 0.02
C ASN A 27 4.14 -12.57 -0.88
N PHE A 28 5.22 -12.66 -1.64
CA PHE A 28 5.64 -11.61 -2.56
C PHE A 28 4.76 -11.59 -3.82
N GLU A 29 4.46 -12.75 -4.41
CA GLU A 29 3.54 -12.85 -5.57
C GLU A 29 2.08 -12.56 -5.21
N ARG A 30 1.63 -12.93 -4.00
CA ARG A 30 0.32 -12.52 -3.49
C ARG A 30 0.25 -11.07 -3.04
N ARG A 31 1.41 -10.39 -2.86
CA ARG A 31 1.51 -8.99 -2.44
C ARG A 31 1.72 -8.01 -3.59
N ILE A 32 1.91 -8.50 -4.79
CA ILE A 32 1.67 -7.71 -5.99
C ILE A 32 0.21 -7.98 -6.40
N PRO A 33 -0.76 -7.49 -5.62
CA PRO A 33 -2.05 -7.34 -6.22
C PRO A 33 -1.89 -6.12 -7.05
N LEU A 34 -1.75 -6.39 -8.27
CA LEU A 34 -2.51 -5.60 -9.15
C LEU A 34 -2.46 -4.11 -8.84
N ILE A 35 -1.37 -3.48 -9.38
CA ILE A 35 -1.98 -2.80 -10.44
C ILE A 35 -2.99 -1.83 -9.91
N PHE A 36 -2.49 -0.65 -9.89
CA PHE A 36 -3.32 0.52 -9.74
C PHE A 36 -4.66 0.28 -10.40
N ASN A 37 -5.71 0.48 -9.65
CA ASN A 37 -7.05 0.44 -10.20
C ASN A 37 -7.16 1.58 -11.23
N THR A 38 -6.96 1.25 -12.50
CA THR A 38 -7.05 2.21 -13.61
C THR A 38 -8.47 2.77 -13.76
N GLN A 39 -9.46 2.12 -13.15
CA GLN A 39 -10.84 2.61 -13.06
C GLN A 39 -11.07 3.49 -11.84
N SER A 40 -10.09 3.56 -10.91
CA SER A 40 -10.16 4.46 -9.78
C SER A 40 -10.00 5.91 -10.22
N THR A 41 -10.79 6.80 -9.64
CA THR A 41 -10.63 8.26 -9.78
C THR A 41 -9.37 8.77 -9.07
N MET A 42 -8.71 7.94 -8.25
CA MET A 42 -7.50 8.27 -7.52
C MET A 42 -6.28 8.24 -8.46
N PRO A 43 -5.50 9.34 -8.55
CA PRO A 43 -4.28 9.37 -9.36
C PRO A 43 -3.26 8.29 -8.94
N ILE A 44 -2.51 7.74 -9.91
CA ILE A 44 -1.56 6.64 -9.67
C ILE A 44 -0.54 6.96 -8.57
N TYR A 45 0.00 8.19 -8.53
CA TYR A 45 0.96 8.57 -7.48
C TYR A 45 0.34 8.55 -6.07
N MET A 46 -0.96 8.80 -5.94
CA MET A 46 -1.67 8.67 -4.66
C MET A 46 -1.86 7.21 -4.27
N GLN A 47 -2.15 6.33 -5.23
CA GLN A 47 -2.21 4.88 -4.99
C GLN A 47 -0.86 4.32 -4.55
N VAL A 48 0.26 4.82 -5.09
CA VAL A 48 1.62 4.49 -4.60
C VAL A 48 1.80 4.92 -3.16
N ALA A 49 1.39 6.14 -2.82
CA ALA A 49 1.47 6.64 -1.45
C ALA A 49 0.62 5.79 -0.49
N GLU A 50 -0.60 5.49 -0.87
CA GLU A 50 -1.50 4.63 -0.09
C GLU A 50 -0.94 3.22 0.10
N TRP A 51 -0.33 2.63 -0.92
CA TRP A 51 0.32 1.33 -0.81
C TRP A 51 1.45 1.35 0.23
N ILE A 52 2.32 2.37 0.21
CA ILE A 52 3.39 2.52 1.21
C ILE A 52 2.81 2.71 2.61
N GLU A 53 1.76 3.51 2.78
CA GLU A 53 1.06 3.65 4.06
C GLU A 53 0.55 2.28 4.56
N ASN A 54 -0.01 1.45 3.67
CA ASN A 54 -0.49 0.10 4.01
C ASN A 54 0.66 -0.85 4.41
N GLU A 55 1.84 -0.72 3.77
CA GLU A 55 3.04 -1.46 4.17
C GLU A 55 3.50 -1.08 5.58
N ILE A 56 3.42 0.21 5.95
CA ILE A 56 3.75 0.71 7.29
C ILE A 56 2.71 0.23 8.31
N LEU A 57 1.41 0.31 7.99
CA LEU A 57 0.34 -0.15 8.88
C LEU A 57 0.43 -1.64 9.18
N ALA A 58 0.87 -2.43 8.21
CA ALA A 58 1.06 -3.88 8.33
C ALA A 58 2.43 -4.29 8.92
N ASP A 59 3.21 -3.33 9.43
CA ASP A 59 4.55 -3.52 10.02
C ASP A 59 5.56 -4.18 9.06
N ARG A 60 5.36 -4.05 7.73
CA ARG A 60 6.32 -4.51 6.72
C ARG A 60 7.39 -3.47 6.41
N LEU A 61 7.07 -2.19 6.56
CA LEU A 61 8.01 -1.09 6.61
C LEU A 61 8.04 -0.56 8.04
N LEU A 62 9.14 -0.84 8.74
CA LEU A 62 9.31 -0.49 10.14
C LEU A 62 9.75 0.97 10.33
N PRO A 63 9.51 1.57 11.51
CA PRO A 63 10.07 2.86 11.87
C PRO A 63 11.59 2.92 11.61
N GLU A 64 12.08 4.03 11.10
CA GLU A 64 13.47 4.26 10.68
C GLU A 64 13.95 3.31 9.56
N GLY A 65 13.08 2.46 9.04
CA GLY A 65 13.36 1.57 7.92
C GLY A 65 13.49 2.34 6.61
N LYS A 66 14.37 1.84 5.74
CA LYS A 66 14.54 2.39 4.40
C LYS A 66 13.38 1.97 3.49
N VAL A 67 12.80 2.95 2.79
CA VAL A 67 11.72 2.73 1.84
C VAL A 67 12.28 2.51 0.42
N TYR A 68 11.50 1.86 -0.43
CA TYR A 68 11.82 1.68 -1.85
C TYR A 68 12.12 3.02 -2.53
N SER A 69 13.12 3.04 -3.40
CA SER A 69 13.39 4.19 -4.25
C SER A 69 12.32 4.35 -5.34
N GLN A 70 12.20 5.55 -5.92
CA GLN A 70 11.31 5.79 -7.04
C GLN A 70 11.54 4.82 -8.23
N TYR A 71 12.77 4.38 -8.46
CA TYR A 71 13.10 3.45 -9.53
C TYR A 71 12.63 2.02 -9.21
N GLN A 72 12.82 1.57 -7.96
CA GLN A 72 12.30 0.28 -7.50
C GLN A 72 10.78 0.22 -7.55
N LEU A 73 10.10 1.29 -7.08
CA LEU A 73 8.63 1.37 -7.16
C LEU A 73 8.15 1.41 -8.61
N ALA A 74 8.87 2.11 -9.49
CA ALA A 74 8.56 2.16 -10.91
C ALA A 74 8.66 0.79 -11.58
N GLU A 75 9.66 0.00 -11.19
CA GLU A 75 9.85 -1.39 -11.66
C GLU A 75 8.75 -2.30 -11.10
N ILE A 76 8.51 -2.28 -9.77
CA ILE A 76 7.48 -3.09 -9.10
C ILE A 76 6.10 -2.88 -9.71
N PHE A 77 5.76 -1.62 -10.00
CA PHE A 77 4.42 -1.24 -10.43
C PHE A 77 4.29 -0.99 -11.94
N ASN A 78 5.37 -1.14 -12.68
CA ASN A 78 5.43 -0.85 -14.13
C ASN A 78 4.89 0.56 -14.48
N ILE A 79 5.38 1.58 -13.77
CA ILE A 79 5.00 2.99 -13.95
C ILE A 79 6.23 3.87 -14.21
N ASN A 80 5.97 5.13 -14.60
CA ASN A 80 7.04 6.11 -14.74
C ASN A 80 7.69 6.42 -13.37
N PRO A 81 9.05 6.42 -13.26
CA PRO A 81 9.75 6.77 -12.01
C PRO A 81 9.35 8.14 -11.43
N ALA A 82 9.02 9.13 -12.28
CA ALA A 82 8.54 10.43 -11.81
C ALA A 82 7.19 10.32 -11.09
N THR A 83 6.30 9.43 -11.55
CA THR A 83 5.01 9.16 -10.90
C THR A 83 5.23 8.51 -9.53
N ALA A 84 6.12 7.51 -9.43
CA ALA A 84 6.51 6.90 -8.17
C ALA A 84 7.14 7.93 -7.22
N GLY A 85 8.05 8.77 -7.73
CA GLY A 85 8.68 9.85 -6.97
C GLY A 85 7.69 10.85 -6.41
N LYS A 86 6.64 11.20 -7.18
CA LYS A 86 5.56 12.07 -6.70
C LYS A 86 4.81 11.44 -5.53
N GLY A 87 4.54 10.13 -5.55
CA GLY A 87 3.95 9.41 -4.43
C GLY A 87 4.80 9.47 -3.17
N LEU A 88 6.11 9.28 -3.30
CA LEU A 88 7.05 9.43 -2.18
C LEU A 88 7.07 10.87 -1.64
N THR A 89 6.99 11.90 -2.51
CA THR A 89 6.95 13.30 -2.10
C THR A 89 5.70 13.60 -1.27
N VAL A 90 4.54 13.10 -1.66
CA VAL A 90 3.30 13.23 -0.87
C VAL A 90 3.48 12.67 0.55
N LEU A 91 4.17 11.55 0.71
CA LEU A 91 4.41 10.96 2.04
C LEU A 91 5.40 11.77 2.88
N VAL A 92 6.34 12.46 2.25
CA VAL A 92 7.22 13.42 2.95
C VAL A 92 6.43 14.64 3.39
N GLU A 93 5.54 15.18 2.54
CA GLU A 93 4.65 16.31 2.88
C GLU A 93 3.67 15.95 4.02
N LYS A 94 3.23 14.69 4.08
CA LYS A 94 2.40 14.16 5.17
C LYS A 94 3.19 13.81 6.43
N GLU A 95 4.49 14.03 6.45
CA GLU A 95 5.38 13.66 7.55
C GLU A 95 5.31 12.17 7.93
N VAL A 96 5.11 11.31 6.93
CA VAL A 96 5.17 9.84 7.04
C VAL A 96 6.57 9.34 6.73
N LEU A 97 7.22 9.97 5.76
CA LEU A 97 8.60 9.70 5.35
C LEU A 97 9.49 10.92 5.53
N TYR A 98 10.80 10.66 5.63
CA TYR A 98 11.82 11.70 5.58
C TYR A 98 12.99 11.31 4.70
N LYS A 99 13.68 12.30 4.15
CA LYS A 99 14.80 12.11 3.24
C LYS A 99 16.13 12.20 3.96
N LYS A 100 16.99 11.17 3.87
CA LYS A 100 18.41 11.23 4.23
C LYS A 100 19.23 11.47 2.97
N ARG A 101 20.00 12.57 2.94
CA ARG A 101 20.82 12.95 1.77
C ARG A 101 21.76 11.81 1.38
N GLY A 102 21.74 11.40 0.12
CA GLY A 102 22.56 10.31 -0.43
C GLY A 102 22.13 8.89 -0.03
N LEU A 103 21.22 8.72 0.92
CA LEU A 103 20.81 7.41 1.43
C LEU A 103 19.41 6.96 0.99
N GLY A 104 18.54 7.91 0.64
CA GLY A 104 17.17 7.63 0.23
C GLY A 104 16.13 8.16 1.20
N MET A 105 14.95 7.51 1.21
CA MET A 105 13.83 7.84 2.07
C MET A 105 13.63 6.80 3.16
N PHE A 106 13.17 7.23 4.33
CA PHE A 106 13.02 6.43 5.53
C PHE A 106 11.69 6.73 6.20
N VAL A 107 11.13 5.76 6.90
CA VAL A 107 9.89 5.87 7.67
C VAL A 107 10.16 6.71 8.92
N ILE A 108 9.30 7.70 9.21
CA ILE A 108 9.38 8.47 10.47
C ILE A 108 8.97 7.56 11.64
N GLY A 109 9.57 7.77 12.81
CA GLY A 109 9.38 6.91 13.98
C GLY A 109 7.93 6.72 14.43
N ASP A 110 7.10 7.76 14.31
CA ASP A 110 5.68 7.77 14.65
C ASP A 110 4.74 7.71 13.43
N ALA A 111 5.26 7.35 12.24
CA ALA A 111 4.51 7.34 10.98
C ALA A 111 3.20 6.53 11.05
N LYS A 112 3.25 5.33 11.66
CA LYS A 112 2.06 4.48 11.83
C LYS A 112 0.95 5.19 12.61
N TYR A 113 1.30 5.85 13.69
CA TYR A 113 0.33 6.63 14.47
C TYR A 113 -0.25 7.79 13.66
N ARG A 114 0.56 8.53 12.91
CA ARG A 114 0.12 9.63 12.04
C ARG A 114 -0.83 9.14 10.95
N ILE A 115 -0.51 8.04 10.28
CA ILE A 115 -1.37 7.44 9.26
C ILE A 115 -2.73 7.06 9.87
N ILE A 116 -2.74 6.36 11.00
CA ILE A 116 -3.97 5.94 11.67
C ILE A 116 -4.83 7.16 12.03
N THR A 117 -4.22 8.18 12.62
CA THR A 117 -4.92 9.40 13.03
C THR A 117 -5.54 10.12 11.84
N THR A 118 -4.76 10.34 10.77
CA THR A 118 -5.23 10.99 9.55
C THR A 118 -6.34 10.19 8.86
N ARG A 119 -6.16 8.87 8.72
CA ARG A 119 -7.18 8.02 8.08
C ARG A 119 -8.46 7.95 8.89
N ARG A 120 -8.37 7.98 10.23
CA ARG A 120 -9.54 8.00 11.10
C ARG A 120 -10.31 9.32 10.98
N SER A 121 -9.62 10.47 11.01
CA SER A 121 -10.26 11.78 10.94
C SER A 121 -10.82 12.08 9.55
N ASP A 122 -10.08 11.77 8.52
CA ASP A 122 -10.40 12.21 7.16
C ASP A 122 -11.10 11.12 6.35
N THR A 123 -10.43 9.97 6.16
CA THR A 123 -10.92 8.91 5.28
C THR A 123 -12.14 8.23 5.87
N LEU A 124 -12.05 7.74 7.12
CA LEU A 124 -13.16 7.00 7.75
C LEU A 124 -14.36 7.90 7.96
N THR A 125 -14.15 9.13 8.42
CA THR A 125 -15.24 10.09 8.60
C THR A 125 -15.94 10.41 7.28
N LYS A 126 -15.19 10.56 6.18
CA LYS A 126 -15.77 10.76 4.85
C LYS A 126 -16.59 9.55 4.41
N MET A 127 -16.07 8.34 4.55
CA MET A 127 -16.78 7.10 4.20
C MET A 127 -18.07 6.95 5.02
N VAL A 128 -18.05 7.26 6.31
CA VAL A 128 -19.25 7.22 7.16
C VAL A 128 -20.30 8.23 6.69
N LYS A 129 -19.89 9.44 6.31
CA LYS A 129 -20.82 10.43 5.73
C LYS A 129 -21.47 9.92 4.44
N GLU A 130 -20.69 9.34 3.54
CA GLU A 130 -21.19 8.78 2.29
C GLU A 130 -22.19 7.64 2.53
N ILE A 131 -21.91 6.76 3.51
CA ILE A 131 -22.83 5.66 3.90
C ILE A 131 -24.12 6.23 4.48
N VAL A 132 -24.05 7.21 5.36
CA VAL A 132 -25.24 7.85 5.97
C VAL A 132 -26.08 8.55 4.90
N GLU A 133 -25.48 9.25 3.95
CA GLU A 133 -26.17 9.89 2.83
C GLU A 133 -26.87 8.86 1.93
N GLU A 134 -26.24 7.73 1.66
CA GLU A 134 -26.82 6.66 0.88
C GLU A 134 -27.99 5.99 1.61
N ALA A 135 -27.83 5.69 2.90
CA ALA A 135 -28.90 5.15 3.74
C ALA A 135 -30.13 6.05 3.72
N LYS A 136 -29.96 7.37 3.84
CA LYS A 136 -31.04 8.35 3.73
C LYS A 136 -31.75 8.32 2.37
N ARG A 137 -30.99 8.21 1.27
CA ARG A 137 -31.56 8.11 -0.08
C ARG A 137 -32.42 6.85 -0.27
N LEU A 138 -32.01 5.76 0.38
CA LEU A 138 -32.70 4.46 0.32
C LEU A 138 -33.83 4.33 1.36
N GLY A 139 -34.04 5.32 2.23
CA GLY A 139 -35.04 5.27 3.29
C GLY A 139 -34.71 4.27 4.41
N VAL A 140 -33.44 3.93 4.58
CA VAL A 140 -32.96 3.05 5.65
C VAL A 140 -32.95 3.83 6.96
N MET A 141 -33.55 3.27 8.02
CA MET A 141 -33.55 3.88 9.34
C MET A 141 -32.18 3.79 10.00
N ASP A 142 -31.90 4.72 10.90
CA ASP A 142 -30.57 4.75 11.58
C ASP A 142 -30.29 3.46 12.36
N GLU A 143 -31.32 2.88 12.99
CA GLU A 143 -31.24 1.61 13.73
C GLU A 143 -30.85 0.45 12.80
N ASP A 144 -31.47 0.35 11.62
CA ASP A 144 -31.21 -0.69 10.64
C ASP A 144 -29.79 -0.56 10.07
N LEU A 145 -29.33 0.66 9.84
CA LEU A 145 -27.95 0.93 9.41
C LEU A 145 -26.93 0.48 10.47
N ILE A 146 -27.20 0.75 11.74
CA ILE A 146 -26.34 0.32 12.84
C ILE A 146 -26.30 -1.20 12.94
N GLU A 147 -27.46 -1.88 12.78
CA GLU A 147 -27.53 -3.32 12.78
C GLU A 147 -26.76 -3.95 11.61
N LEU A 148 -26.87 -3.37 10.42
CA LEU A 148 -26.10 -3.80 9.25
C LEU A 148 -24.58 -3.70 9.50
N ILE A 149 -24.11 -2.58 10.08
CA ILE A 149 -22.69 -2.42 10.44
C ILE A 149 -22.25 -3.49 11.44
N LYS A 150 -23.05 -3.74 12.48
CA LYS A 150 -22.75 -4.79 13.48
C LYS A 150 -22.72 -6.20 12.89
N HIS A 151 -23.59 -6.46 11.90
CA HIS A 151 -23.62 -7.74 11.19
C HIS A 151 -22.32 -7.97 10.40
N ILE A 152 -21.94 -6.97 9.61
CA ILE A 152 -20.71 -7.02 8.80
C ILE A 152 -19.46 -7.19 9.69
N GLN A 153 -19.43 -6.54 10.86
CA GLN A 153 -18.31 -6.69 11.82
C GLN A 153 -18.16 -8.12 12.39
N LYS A 154 -19.22 -8.93 12.39
CA LYS A 154 -19.18 -10.31 12.89
C LYS A 154 -18.78 -11.33 11.83
N GLU A 155 -18.88 -10.96 10.55
CA GLU A 155 -18.55 -11.83 9.42
C GLU A 155 -17.07 -11.74 9.00
N GLY A 156 -16.33 -10.70 9.43
CA GLY A 156 -14.91 -10.45 9.14
C GLY A 156 -14.02 -10.77 10.32
#